data_f10f77d2e506278331e8584436be017b
#
_entry.id   f10f77d2e506278331e8584436be017b
#
_cell.length_a   1.000
_cell.length_b   1.000
_cell.length_c   1.000
_cell.angle_alpha   90.00
_cell.angle_beta   90.00
_cell.angle_gamma   90.00
#
_symmetry.space_group_name_H-M   'P 1'
#
loop_
_entity.id
_entity.type
_entity.pdbx_description
1 polymer ?
#
loop_
_entity_poly.entity_id
_entity_poly.type
_entity_poly.pdbx_seq_one_letter_code
_entity_poly.pdbx_strand_id
1 'polypeptide(L)'
;MDFVELVKQSAEKKIIYSLHALDEMNAEAEIITTDEVRHIIFRGEIIEDYPEDKRGHSCLMFGMAEKERPVHVVCAPKEEYLAIITAYVPSLEKWEADFKTRRKK
;
A
#
# COMPACT_ATOMS: atom_id res chain seq x y z
N MET A 1 -14.75 -1.28 15.19
CA MET A 1 -13.69 -0.53 14.48
C MET A 1 -13.53 -1.14 13.10
N ASP A 2 -13.59 -0.34 12.07
CA ASP A 2 -13.41 -0.88 10.73
C ASP A 2 -11.91 -1.06 10.41
N PHE A 3 -11.64 -1.76 9.32
CA PHE A 3 -10.27 -2.12 8.97
C PHE A 3 -9.43 -0.89 8.60
N VAL A 4 -10.03 0.12 7.98
CA VAL A 4 -9.33 1.36 7.64
C VAL A 4 -8.81 2.04 8.90
N GLU A 5 -9.64 2.11 9.93
CA GLU A 5 -9.23 2.70 11.21
C GLU A 5 -8.13 1.90 11.87
N LEU A 6 -8.20 0.56 11.78
CA LEU A 6 -7.18 -0.31 12.35
C LEU A 6 -5.84 -0.07 11.65
N VAL A 7 -5.85 0.07 10.33
CA VAL A 7 -4.64 0.38 9.54
C VAL A 7 -4.03 1.70 10.02
N LYS A 8 -4.86 2.73 10.13
CA LYS A 8 -4.37 4.06 10.55
C LYS A 8 -3.85 4.05 11.98
N GLN A 9 -4.55 3.38 12.89
CA GLN A 9 -4.10 3.30 14.29
C GLN A 9 -2.75 2.59 14.42
N SER A 10 -2.57 1.47 13.72
CA SER A 10 -1.29 0.77 13.76
C SER A 10 -0.18 1.61 13.15
N ALA A 11 -0.47 2.34 12.07
CA ALA A 11 0.49 3.24 11.42
C ALA A 11 0.92 4.40 12.34
N GLU A 12 0.00 4.89 13.16
CA GLU A 12 0.33 5.96 14.11
C GLU A 12 1.33 5.50 15.16
N LYS A 13 1.31 4.22 15.50
CA LYS A 13 2.28 3.66 16.44
C LYS A 13 3.65 3.50 15.78
N LYS A 14 3.69 2.85 14.63
CA LYS A 14 4.94 2.59 13.92
C LYS A 14 4.65 2.01 12.55
N ILE A 15 5.46 2.34 11.55
CA ILE A 15 5.40 1.75 10.22
C ILE A 15 6.71 1.01 10.00
N ILE A 16 6.62 -0.29 9.71
CA ILE A 16 7.80 -1.13 9.46
C ILE A 16 7.73 -1.66 8.03
N TYR A 17 8.82 -1.51 7.29
CA TYR A 17 8.91 -1.91 5.90
C TYR A 17 9.63 -3.25 5.77
N SER A 18 9.06 -4.18 4.98
CA SER A 18 9.76 -5.41 4.65
C SER A 18 10.92 -5.07 3.70
N LEU A 19 11.91 -5.97 3.62
CA LEU A 19 13.00 -5.79 2.65
C LEU A 19 12.45 -5.79 1.23
N HIS A 20 11.46 -6.65 0.95
CA HIS A 20 10.81 -6.68 -0.36
C HIS A 20 10.17 -5.32 -0.70
N ALA A 21 9.49 -4.69 0.26
CA ALA A 21 8.88 -3.39 0.04
C ALA A 21 9.94 -2.33 -0.28
N LEU A 22 11.03 -2.31 0.49
CA LEU A 22 12.12 -1.36 0.26
C LEU A 22 12.77 -1.57 -1.11
N ASP A 23 12.98 -2.83 -1.50
CA ASP A 23 13.55 -3.14 -2.81
C ASP A 23 12.63 -2.69 -3.94
N GLU A 24 11.33 -2.94 -3.82
CA GLU A 24 10.36 -2.51 -4.82
C GLU A 24 10.29 -0.99 -4.94
N MET A 25 10.29 -0.29 -3.80
CA MET A 25 10.25 1.17 -3.78
C MET A 25 11.47 1.78 -4.45
N ASN A 26 12.63 1.17 -4.24
CA ASN A 26 13.88 1.66 -4.82
C ASN A 26 14.09 1.22 -6.27
N ALA A 27 13.35 0.22 -6.73
CA ALA A 27 13.47 -0.28 -8.10
C ALA A 27 12.69 0.56 -9.11
N GLU A 28 11.77 1.41 -8.66
CA GLU A 28 11.01 2.28 -9.55
C GLU A 28 11.93 3.30 -10.21
N ALA A 29 11.60 3.69 -11.45
CA ALA A 29 12.38 4.70 -12.17
C ALA A 29 12.46 6.01 -11.37
N GLU A 30 11.39 6.34 -10.66
CA GLU A 30 11.39 7.39 -9.66
C GLU A 30 11.07 6.73 -8.32
N ILE A 31 12.01 6.81 -7.38
CA ILE A 31 11.90 6.14 -6.09
C ILE A 31 10.60 6.53 -5.37
N ILE A 32 9.92 5.52 -4.80
CA ILE A 32 8.79 5.78 -3.90
C ILE A 32 9.40 6.01 -2.52
N THR A 33 9.09 7.16 -1.92
CA THR A 33 9.65 7.52 -0.61
C THR A 33 8.78 6.98 0.53
N THR A 34 9.36 6.88 1.72
CA THR A 34 8.60 6.50 2.91
C THR A 34 7.53 7.54 3.24
N ASP A 35 7.80 8.81 2.97
CA ASP A 35 6.80 9.87 3.16
C ASP A 35 5.60 9.68 2.22
N GLU A 36 5.85 9.27 0.99
CA GLU A 36 4.78 9.01 0.03
C GLU A 36 3.92 7.82 0.47
N VAL A 37 4.57 6.74 0.96
CA VAL A 37 3.83 5.59 1.47
C VAL A 37 2.98 6.00 2.67
N ARG A 38 3.56 6.77 3.60
CA ARG A 38 2.83 7.25 4.77
C ARG A 38 1.62 8.08 4.36
N HIS A 39 1.78 8.97 3.39
CA HIS A 39 0.68 9.78 2.86
C HIS A 39 -0.46 8.89 2.35
N ILE A 40 -0.12 7.85 1.60
CA ILE A 40 -1.13 6.93 1.05
C ILE A 40 -1.85 6.17 2.16
N ILE A 41 -1.12 5.73 3.19
CA ILE A 41 -1.74 5.04 4.33
C ILE A 41 -2.80 5.93 5.00
N PHE A 42 -2.53 7.21 5.17
CA PHE A 42 -3.44 8.11 5.87
C PHE A 42 -4.48 8.78 4.98
N ARG A 43 -4.22 8.90 3.68
CA ARG A 43 -5.09 9.65 2.75
C ARG A 43 -5.64 8.82 1.59
N GLY A 44 -5.07 7.67 1.33
CA GLY A 44 -5.50 6.82 0.23
C GLY A 44 -6.72 5.99 0.59
N GLU A 45 -7.06 5.05 -0.27
CA GLU A 45 -8.23 4.20 -0.09
C GLU A 45 -7.86 2.73 -0.25
N ILE A 46 -8.59 1.86 0.43
CA ILE A 46 -8.44 0.42 0.28
C ILE A 46 -9.22 0.01 -0.98
N ILE A 47 -8.53 -0.64 -1.91
CA ILE A 47 -9.16 -1.12 -3.15
C ILE A 47 -9.29 -2.65 -3.20
N GLU A 48 -8.50 -3.37 -2.41
CA GLU A 48 -8.65 -4.84 -2.28
C GLU A 48 -8.39 -5.23 -0.84
N ASP A 49 -9.13 -6.22 -0.37
CA ASP A 49 -9.07 -6.70 1.00
C ASP A 49 -8.69 -8.17 1.00
N TYR A 50 -7.72 -8.54 1.82
CA TYR A 50 -7.18 -9.91 1.87
C TYR A 50 -7.28 -10.47 3.29
N PRO A 51 -8.49 -10.78 3.78
CA PRO A 51 -8.66 -11.27 5.16
C PRO A 51 -8.02 -12.64 5.39
N GLU A 52 -7.81 -13.41 4.32
CA GLU A 52 -7.23 -14.75 4.41
C GLU A 52 -5.71 -14.78 4.21
N ASP A 53 -5.05 -13.63 4.16
CA ASP A 53 -3.61 -13.57 3.99
C ASP A 53 -2.92 -14.26 5.17
N LYS A 54 -2.03 -15.22 4.86
CA LYS A 54 -1.32 -16.00 5.89
C LYS A 54 -0.43 -15.14 6.77
N ARG A 55 -0.02 -13.96 6.28
CA ARG A 55 0.81 -13.01 7.03
C ARG A 55 -0.02 -12.16 8.00
N GLY A 56 -1.34 -12.39 8.05
CA GLY A 56 -2.31 -11.60 8.78
C GLY A 56 -3.17 -10.83 7.80
N HIS A 57 -4.35 -10.42 8.25
CA HIS A 57 -5.29 -9.66 7.41
C HIS A 57 -4.56 -8.46 6.80
N SER A 58 -4.50 -8.39 5.49
CA SER A 58 -3.83 -7.32 4.76
C SER A 58 -4.78 -6.68 3.77
N CYS A 59 -4.35 -5.60 3.17
CA CYS A 59 -5.14 -4.91 2.14
C CYS A 59 -4.21 -4.25 1.14
N LEU A 60 -4.79 -3.93 -0.03
CA LEU A 60 -4.12 -3.15 -1.05
C LEU A 60 -4.70 -1.74 -1.01
N MET A 61 -3.85 -0.76 -0.78
CA MET A 61 -4.25 0.64 -0.76
C MET A 61 -3.76 1.34 -2.02
N PHE A 62 -4.54 2.31 -2.44
CA PHE A 62 -4.23 3.14 -3.60
C PHE A 62 -4.24 4.61 -3.20
N GLY A 63 -3.28 5.36 -3.70
CA GLY A 63 -3.24 6.80 -3.54
C GLY A 63 -2.33 7.44 -4.57
N MET A 64 -2.35 8.75 -4.62
CA MET A 64 -1.48 9.51 -5.50
C MET A 64 -0.30 10.02 -4.70
N ALA A 65 0.90 9.71 -5.18
CA ALA A 65 2.14 10.23 -4.63
C ALA A 65 2.46 11.57 -5.30
N GLU A 66 3.63 12.11 -5.02
CA GLU A 66 4.07 13.35 -5.64
C GLU A 66 4.04 13.25 -7.17
N LYS A 67 3.80 14.39 -7.84
CA LYS A 67 3.71 14.48 -9.30
C LYS A 67 2.54 13.66 -9.86
N GLU A 68 1.49 13.48 -9.05
CA GLU A 68 0.29 12.75 -9.45
C GLU A 68 0.59 11.32 -9.91
N ARG A 69 1.58 10.70 -9.30
CA ARG A 69 2.01 9.34 -9.62
C ARG A 69 1.15 8.35 -8.82
N PRO A 70 0.45 7.42 -9.47
CA PRO A 70 -0.35 6.42 -8.74
C PRO A 70 0.59 5.44 -8.04
N VAL A 71 0.26 5.07 -6.80
CA VAL A 71 1.06 4.11 -6.04
C VAL A 71 0.12 3.15 -5.32
N HIS A 72 0.47 1.87 -5.35
CA HIS A 72 -0.20 0.81 -4.61
C HIS A 72 0.68 0.41 -3.42
N VAL A 73 0.04 0.20 -2.28
CA VAL A 73 0.72 -0.24 -1.06
C VAL A 73 -0.06 -1.42 -0.48
N VAL A 74 0.63 -2.55 -0.28
CA VAL A 74 0.04 -3.68 0.44
C VAL A 74 0.54 -3.61 1.87
N CYS A 75 -0.37 -3.61 2.83
CA CYS A 75 -0.02 -3.47 4.23
C CYS A 75 -0.89 -4.34 5.12
N ALA A 76 -0.38 -4.66 6.31
CA ALA A 76 -1.08 -5.49 7.29
C ALA A 76 -0.92 -4.86 8.67
N PRO A 77 -2.02 -4.49 9.34
CA PRO A 77 -1.94 -3.93 10.70
C PRO A 77 -1.60 -5.03 11.71
N LYS A 78 -0.64 -4.73 12.57
CA LYS A 78 -0.23 -5.59 13.67
C LYS A 78 -0.57 -4.85 14.98
N GLU A 79 -0.35 -5.50 16.13
CA GLU A 79 -0.67 -4.87 17.41
C GLU A 79 0.06 -3.56 17.64
N GLU A 80 1.36 -3.55 17.34
CA GLU A 80 2.22 -2.43 17.68
C GLU A 80 2.75 -1.65 16.45
N TYR A 81 2.38 -2.06 15.23
CA TYR A 81 2.88 -1.42 14.03
C TYR A 81 2.05 -1.78 12.81
N LEU A 82 2.26 -1.05 11.73
CA LEU A 82 1.72 -1.39 10.41
C LEU A 82 2.87 -1.97 9.58
N ALA A 83 2.70 -3.19 9.09
CA ALA A 83 3.70 -3.82 8.22
C ALA A 83 3.43 -3.43 6.77
N ILE A 84 4.42 -2.84 6.11
CA ILE A 84 4.36 -2.57 4.67
C ILE A 84 4.96 -3.78 3.97
N ILE A 85 4.13 -4.51 3.23
CA ILE A 85 4.52 -5.76 2.58
C ILE A 85 5.13 -5.49 1.22
N THR A 86 4.54 -4.58 0.44
CA THR A 86 5.07 -4.15 -0.84
C THR A 86 4.49 -2.78 -1.21
N ALA A 87 5.19 -2.05 -2.07
CA ALA A 87 4.73 -0.78 -2.61
C ALA A 87 5.31 -0.62 -4.02
N TYR A 88 4.48 -0.21 -4.97
CA TYR A 88 4.90 -0.13 -6.37
C TYR A 88 4.01 0.83 -7.15
N VAL A 89 4.47 1.23 -8.32
CA VAL A 89 3.65 1.99 -9.26
C VAL A 89 2.87 0.97 -10.11
N PRO A 90 1.53 1.00 -10.10
CA PRO A 90 0.74 0.04 -10.87
C PRO A 90 0.89 0.28 -12.37
N SER A 91 0.92 -0.81 -13.15
CA SER A 91 1.05 -0.72 -14.60
C SER A 91 -0.31 -0.82 -15.28
N LEU A 92 -0.45 -0.17 -16.42
CA LEU A 92 -1.67 -0.27 -17.23
C LEU A 92 -1.84 -1.63 -17.89
N GLU A 93 -0.80 -2.47 -17.87
CA GLU A 93 -0.92 -3.86 -18.34
C GLU A 93 -1.77 -4.72 -17.42
N LYS A 94 -1.73 -4.42 -16.12
CA LYS A 94 -2.43 -5.21 -15.09
C LYS A 94 -3.66 -4.50 -14.55
N TRP A 95 -3.73 -3.20 -14.67
CA TRP A 95 -4.79 -2.38 -14.08
C TRP A 95 -5.46 -1.51 -15.14
N GLU A 96 -6.76 -1.24 -14.94
CA GLU A 96 -7.49 -0.29 -15.78
C GLU A 96 -6.94 1.12 -15.54
N ALA A 97 -7.41 2.09 -16.33
CA ALA A 97 -6.91 3.46 -16.24
C ALA A 97 -7.17 4.14 -14.89
N ASP A 98 -8.11 3.61 -14.10
CA ASP A 98 -8.39 4.13 -12.76
C ASP A 98 -7.38 3.63 -11.72
N PHE A 99 -6.55 2.64 -12.07
CA PHE A 99 -5.57 1.98 -11.21
C PHE A 99 -6.19 1.32 -9.97
N LYS A 100 -7.50 1.11 -9.99
CA LYS A 100 -8.25 0.47 -8.90
C LYS A 100 -8.85 -0.86 -9.31
N THR A 101 -9.07 -1.04 -10.61
CA THR A 101 -9.73 -2.22 -11.16
C THR A 101 -8.72 -3.04 -11.94
N ARG A 102 -8.62 -4.33 -11.61
CA ARG A 102 -7.73 -5.22 -12.35
C ARG A 102 -8.26 -5.46 -13.76
N ARG A 103 -7.36 -5.49 -14.74
CA ARG A 103 -7.75 -5.83 -16.10
C ARG A 103 -8.14 -7.30 -16.17
N LYS A 104 -9.20 -7.57 -16.90
CA LYS A 104 -9.61 -8.94 -17.21
C LYS A 104 -8.76 -9.45 -18.37
N LYS A 105 -8.35 -10.67 -18.28
CA LYS A 105 -7.65 -11.33 -19.38
C LYS A 105 -8.65 -11.83 -20.41
#